data_36a64ad2437331b53c474a1068d34f9c
#
_entry.id   36a64ad2437331b53c474a1068d34f9c
#
_cell.length_a   1.000
_cell.length_b   1.000
_cell.length_c   1.000
_cell.angle_alpha   90.00
_cell.angle_beta   90.00
_cell.angle_gamma   90.00
#
_symmetry.space_group_name_H-M   'P 1'
#
loop_
_entity.id
_entity.type
_entity.pdbx_description
1 polymer ?
#
loop_
_entity_poly.entity_id
_entity_poly.type
_entity_poly.pdbx_seq_one_letter_code
_entity_poly.pdbx_strand_id
1 'polypeptide(L)'
;MARTEIHQISTTLNIAIDYIIDPEKTDDQRLCSTYECTLQCAAMDFEDVRLQGTGRTTVLAEHMIQSFKPGEVTAEEAHKIGRELCDKYLKGQYQYVIATHIDKEHIHNHIIFNNTNLENFKSFEYLENRNKNSAERLRQISDEICEEHNLSVIQNPERGTSKSYYEWQQDKLGNSWKSKLRNAIDKAVKGSSNFEEFLTKMQEQGYEYKQGKYLSFRAAGQERFTRCKRSTLGWYYEQP
;
A
#
# COMPACT_ATOMS: atom_id res chain seq x y z
N MET A 1 -16.31 -4.07 -0.95
CA MET A 1 -15.52 -3.12 -0.13
C MET A 1 -14.20 -2.89 -0.83
N ALA A 2 -13.97 -1.70 -1.38
CA ALA A 2 -12.73 -1.38 -2.09
C ALA A 2 -11.65 -0.86 -1.12
N ARG A 3 -10.41 -1.33 -1.30
CA ARG A 3 -9.20 -0.80 -0.65
C ARG A 3 -8.35 -0.10 -1.69
N THR A 4 -7.85 1.09 -1.37
CA THR A 4 -7.00 1.85 -2.28
C THR A 4 -5.61 2.09 -1.69
N GLU A 5 -4.61 2.09 -2.57
CA GLU A 5 -3.22 2.43 -2.27
C GLU A 5 -2.67 3.31 -3.39
N ILE A 6 -1.68 4.15 -3.09
CA ILE A 6 -0.93 4.93 -4.08
C ILE A 6 0.56 4.95 -3.71
N HIS A 7 1.43 4.69 -4.70
CA HIS A 7 2.87 4.59 -4.54
C HIS A 7 3.60 5.30 -5.67
N GLN A 8 4.77 5.85 -5.38
CA GLN A 8 5.61 6.51 -6.38
C GLN A 8 6.53 5.52 -7.10
N ILE A 9 6.65 5.65 -8.41
CA ILE A 9 7.61 4.92 -9.24
C ILE A 9 8.72 5.87 -9.63
N SER A 10 9.95 5.63 -9.16
CA SER A 10 11.13 6.44 -9.47
C SER A 10 12.17 5.71 -10.35
N THR A 11 11.97 4.41 -10.58
CA THR A 11 12.83 3.56 -11.41
C THR A 11 12.00 2.49 -12.09
N THR A 12 12.51 1.87 -13.16
CA THR A 12 11.92 0.67 -13.77
C THR A 12 10.44 0.81 -14.18
N LEU A 13 10.05 1.97 -14.71
CA LEU A 13 8.67 2.24 -15.15
C LEU A 13 8.19 1.21 -16.18
N ASN A 14 9.02 0.86 -17.16
CA ASN A 14 8.71 -0.16 -18.16
C ASN A 14 8.39 -1.52 -17.52
N ILE A 15 9.19 -1.98 -16.56
CA ILE A 15 8.95 -3.24 -15.85
C ILE A 15 7.63 -3.19 -15.06
N ALA A 16 7.31 -2.04 -14.46
CA ALA A 16 6.06 -1.87 -13.73
C ALA A 16 4.83 -1.91 -14.66
N ILE A 17 4.93 -1.28 -15.84
CA ILE A 17 3.87 -1.35 -16.87
C ILE A 17 3.74 -2.77 -17.41
N ASP A 18 4.84 -3.42 -17.82
CA ASP A 18 4.83 -4.80 -18.32
C ASP A 18 4.19 -5.77 -17.31
N TYR A 19 4.47 -5.57 -16.00
CA TYR A 19 3.88 -6.39 -14.93
C TYR A 19 2.36 -6.25 -14.85
N ILE A 20 1.82 -5.03 -14.97
CA ILE A 20 0.38 -4.81 -14.83
C ILE A 20 -0.41 -5.24 -16.08
N ILE A 21 0.19 -5.17 -17.27
CA ILE A 21 -0.46 -5.56 -18.54
C ILE A 21 -0.23 -7.03 -18.91
N ASP A 22 0.31 -7.83 -18.00
CA ASP A 22 0.58 -9.25 -18.21
C ASP A 22 -0.68 -9.98 -18.71
N PRO A 23 -0.67 -10.61 -19.91
CA PRO A 23 -1.83 -11.26 -20.50
C PRO A 23 -2.45 -12.33 -19.59
N GLU A 24 -1.64 -13.09 -18.85
CA GLU A 24 -2.12 -14.15 -17.95
C GLU A 24 -2.96 -13.60 -16.78
N LYS A 25 -2.79 -12.32 -16.42
CA LYS A 25 -3.50 -11.66 -15.32
C LYS A 25 -4.69 -10.83 -15.76
N THR A 26 -4.76 -10.49 -17.05
CA THR A 26 -5.66 -9.47 -17.60
C THR A 26 -6.59 -10.00 -18.69
N ASP A 27 -6.85 -11.30 -18.73
CA ASP A 27 -7.66 -11.95 -19.78
C ASP A 27 -7.15 -11.57 -21.18
N ASP A 28 -5.90 -11.95 -21.50
CA ASP A 28 -5.24 -11.59 -22.76
C ASP A 28 -5.28 -10.09 -23.09
N GLN A 29 -5.04 -9.25 -22.06
CA GLN A 29 -5.08 -7.78 -22.12
C GLN A 29 -6.46 -7.16 -22.46
N ARG A 30 -7.54 -7.94 -22.45
CA ARG A 30 -8.90 -7.44 -22.67
C ARG A 30 -9.35 -6.51 -21.54
N LEU A 31 -8.78 -6.71 -20.34
CA LEU A 31 -9.02 -5.88 -19.16
C LEU A 31 -7.92 -4.82 -18.97
N CYS A 32 -7.35 -4.33 -20.08
CA CYS A 32 -6.41 -3.21 -20.11
C CYS A 32 -7.02 -2.04 -20.89
N SER A 33 -6.78 -0.82 -20.41
CA SER A 33 -7.15 0.42 -21.11
C SER A 33 -6.08 1.48 -20.90
N THR A 34 -6.02 2.45 -21.80
CA THR A 34 -5.06 3.56 -21.74
C THR A 34 -5.77 4.90 -21.99
N TYR A 35 -5.14 5.97 -21.57
CA TYR A 35 -5.52 7.33 -21.87
C TYR A 35 -4.32 8.14 -22.32
N GLU A 36 -4.37 8.77 -23.51
CA GLU A 36 -3.32 9.58 -24.13
C GLU A 36 -1.95 8.86 -24.20
N CYS A 37 -1.96 7.54 -24.30
CA CYS A 37 -0.80 6.68 -24.54
C CYS A 37 -1.22 5.36 -25.20
N THR A 38 -0.25 4.61 -25.72
CA THR A 38 -0.47 3.29 -26.28
C THR A 38 0.00 2.20 -25.32
N LEU A 39 -0.71 1.07 -25.29
CA LEU A 39 -0.42 0.01 -24.31
C LEU A 39 1.03 -0.50 -24.43
N GLN A 40 1.52 -0.67 -25.68
CA GLN A 40 2.84 -1.21 -25.98
C GLN A 40 3.98 -0.21 -25.78
N CYS A 41 3.69 1.09 -25.86
CA CYS A 41 4.71 2.15 -25.78
C CYS A 41 4.51 3.09 -24.59
N ALA A 42 3.64 2.74 -23.64
CA ALA A 42 3.22 3.65 -22.58
C ALA A 42 4.40 4.27 -21.79
N ALA A 43 5.46 3.49 -21.52
CA ALA A 43 6.63 4.02 -20.84
C ALA A 43 7.37 5.09 -21.66
N MET A 44 7.41 4.94 -22.99
CA MET A 44 8.01 5.93 -23.92
C MET A 44 7.10 7.16 -24.05
N ASP A 45 5.79 6.92 -24.21
CA ASP A 45 4.79 8.01 -24.31
C ASP A 45 4.81 8.87 -23.02
N PHE A 46 5.00 8.26 -21.85
CA PHE A 46 5.15 8.98 -20.58
C PHE A 46 6.44 9.81 -20.54
N GLU A 47 7.55 9.24 -21.03
CA GLU A 47 8.83 9.92 -21.07
C GLU A 47 8.79 11.11 -22.02
N ASP A 48 8.14 11.00 -23.18
CA ASP A 48 8.01 12.09 -24.16
C ASP A 48 7.28 13.31 -23.56
N VAL A 49 6.23 13.09 -22.75
CA VAL A 49 5.54 14.18 -22.03
C VAL A 49 6.42 14.72 -20.91
N ARG A 50 7.13 13.84 -20.17
CA ARG A 50 8.02 14.23 -19.08
C ARG A 50 9.17 15.13 -19.55
N LEU A 51 9.71 14.87 -20.71
CA LEU A 51 10.80 15.67 -21.32
C LEU A 51 10.37 17.10 -21.66
N GLN A 52 9.08 17.38 -21.80
CA GLN A 52 8.56 18.73 -21.99
C GLN A 52 8.47 19.54 -20.68
N GLY A 53 8.59 18.87 -19.55
CA GLY A 53 8.61 19.50 -18.22
C GLY A 53 10.01 19.97 -17.80
N THR A 54 10.13 20.38 -16.55
CA THR A 54 11.40 20.89 -16.00
C THR A 54 12.44 19.82 -15.71
N GLY A 55 12.07 18.54 -15.75
CA GLY A 55 12.94 17.38 -15.47
C GLY A 55 13.51 17.30 -14.05
N ARG A 56 13.01 18.10 -13.10
CA ARG A 56 13.55 18.17 -11.73
C ARG A 56 13.09 17.05 -10.81
N THR A 57 11.99 16.38 -11.15
CA THR A 57 11.47 15.27 -10.34
C THR A 57 12.17 13.96 -10.69
N THR A 58 12.46 13.15 -9.68
CA THR A 58 12.94 11.77 -9.84
C THR A 58 11.78 10.78 -9.96
N VAL A 59 10.55 11.20 -9.68
CA VAL A 59 9.36 10.37 -9.82
C VAL A 59 8.96 10.32 -11.29
N LEU A 60 8.85 9.12 -11.83
CA LEU A 60 8.47 8.87 -13.23
C LEU A 60 6.95 8.75 -13.39
N ALA A 61 6.33 8.05 -12.47
CA ALA A 61 4.89 7.78 -12.47
C ALA A 61 4.38 7.51 -11.05
N GLU A 62 3.06 7.54 -10.90
CA GLU A 62 2.37 7.12 -9.68
C GLU A 62 1.60 5.82 -9.98
N HIS A 63 1.58 4.90 -9.02
CA HIS A 63 0.90 3.63 -9.12
C HIS A 63 -0.24 3.58 -8.10
N MET A 64 -1.48 3.60 -8.57
CA MET A 64 -2.67 3.40 -7.76
C MET A 64 -3.11 1.94 -7.83
N ILE A 65 -3.61 1.41 -6.73
CA ILE A 65 -4.21 0.07 -6.64
C ILE A 65 -5.60 0.22 -6.02
N GLN A 66 -6.60 -0.41 -6.63
CA GLN A 66 -7.95 -0.50 -6.10
C GLN A 66 -8.36 -1.97 -6.05
N SER A 67 -8.53 -2.52 -4.84
CA SER A 67 -8.84 -3.95 -4.63
C SER A 67 -10.25 -4.11 -4.09
N PHE A 68 -11.00 -5.05 -4.64
CA PHE A 68 -12.38 -5.34 -4.25
C PHE A 68 -12.47 -6.58 -3.35
N LYS A 69 -13.54 -6.70 -2.60
CA LYS A 69 -13.82 -7.89 -1.81
C LYS A 69 -14.13 -9.08 -2.75
N PRO A 70 -13.64 -10.29 -2.46
CA PRO A 70 -13.96 -11.46 -3.27
C PRO A 70 -15.46 -11.64 -3.48
N GLY A 71 -15.86 -11.85 -4.76
CA GLY A 71 -17.26 -12.08 -5.15
C GLY A 71 -18.17 -10.85 -5.15
N GLU A 72 -17.64 -9.64 -4.96
CA GLU A 72 -18.43 -8.40 -4.91
C GLU A 72 -18.62 -7.76 -6.29
N VAL A 73 -17.67 -7.97 -7.21
CA VAL A 73 -17.70 -7.42 -8.57
C VAL A 73 -17.24 -8.46 -9.60
N THR A 74 -17.68 -8.31 -10.84
CA THR A 74 -17.09 -9.00 -12.00
C THR A 74 -15.83 -8.28 -12.47
N ALA A 75 -15.02 -8.91 -13.30
CA ALA A 75 -13.81 -8.31 -13.85
C ALA A 75 -14.10 -7.06 -14.68
N GLU A 76 -15.14 -7.11 -15.50
CA GLU A 76 -15.60 -6.03 -16.37
C GLU A 76 -16.14 -4.84 -15.55
N GLU A 77 -16.91 -5.12 -14.49
CA GLU A 77 -17.39 -4.08 -13.56
C GLU A 77 -16.23 -3.42 -12.82
N ALA A 78 -15.26 -4.20 -12.32
CA ALA A 78 -14.07 -3.68 -11.66
C ALA A 78 -13.25 -2.79 -12.60
N HIS A 79 -13.09 -3.21 -13.87
CA HIS A 79 -12.39 -2.43 -14.89
C HIS A 79 -13.10 -1.10 -15.18
N LYS A 80 -14.44 -1.15 -15.34
CA LYS A 80 -15.27 0.05 -15.52
C LYS A 80 -15.13 1.02 -14.35
N ILE A 81 -15.27 0.53 -13.12
CA ILE A 81 -15.09 1.33 -11.89
C ILE A 81 -13.69 1.93 -11.80
N GLY A 82 -12.66 1.17 -12.18
CA GLY A 82 -11.29 1.68 -12.23
C GLY A 82 -11.10 2.81 -13.24
N ARG A 83 -11.75 2.77 -14.39
CA ARG A 83 -11.75 3.85 -15.38
C ARG A 83 -12.48 5.09 -14.85
N GLU A 84 -13.64 4.93 -14.22
CA GLU A 84 -14.37 6.03 -13.57
C GLU A 84 -13.52 6.67 -12.46
N LEU A 85 -12.73 5.87 -11.72
CA LEU A 85 -11.77 6.38 -10.75
C LEU A 85 -10.67 7.22 -11.42
N CYS A 86 -10.12 6.77 -12.56
CA CYS A 86 -9.16 7.57 -13.33
C CYS A 86 -9.78 8.89 -13.78
N ASP A 87 -10.98 8.89 -14.32
CA ASP A 87 -11.66 10.08 -14.82
C ASP A 87 -11.92 11.11 -13.69
N LYS A 88 -12.42 10.66 -12.53
CA LYS A 88 -12.69 11.54 -11.38
C LYS A 88 -11.39 12.02 -10.68
N TYR A 89 -10.37 11.16 -10.57
CA TYR A 89 -9.14 11.47 -9.86
C TYR A 89 -8.15 12.27 -10.68
N LEU A 90 -7.90 11.87 -11.94
CA LEU A 90 -6.90 12.45 -12.85
C LEU A 90 -7.47 13.57 -13.72
N LYS A 91 -8.80 13.60 -13.92
CA LYS A 91 -9.52 14.68 -14.65
C LYS A 91 -9.04 14.90 -16.08
N GLY A 92 -8.58 13.86 -16.76
CA GLY A 92 -8.03 13.97 -18.13
C GLY A 92 -6.69 14.70 -18.23
N GLN A 93 -6.01 14.95 -17.11
CA GLN A 93 -4.78 15.75 -17.11
C GLN A 93 -3.50 14.91 -17.13
N TYR A 94 -3.58 13.61 -17.06
CA TYR A 94 -2.43 12.72 -17.01
C TYR A 94 -2.65 11.49 -17.88
N GLN A 95 -1.60 11.07 -18.59
CA GLN A 95 -1.58 9.78 -19.28
C GLN A 95 -1.69 8.68 -18.24
N TYR A 96 -2.41 7.59 -18.55
CA TYR A 96 -2.45 6.42 -17.68
C TYR A 96 -2.60 5.11 -18.44
N VAL A 97 -2.18 4.03 -17.80
CA VAL A 97 -2.48 2.65 -18.12
C VAL A 97 -3.25 2.06 -16.94
N ILE A 98 -4.40 1.45 -17.20
CA ILE A 98 -5.15 0.66 -16.23
C ILE A 98 -5.21 -0.79 -16.68
N ALA A 99 -5.01 -1.70 -15.73
CA ALA A 99 -5.14 -3.14 -15.92
C ALA A 99 -5.88 -3.75 -14.73
N THR A 100 -6.86 -4.61 -15.02
CA THR A 100 -7.61 -5.33 -14.01
C THR A 100 -7.12 -6.76 -13.93
N HIS A 101 -6.61 -7.14 -12.77
CA HIS A 101 -6.06 -8.46 -12.50
C HIS A 101 -7.11 -9.40 -11.92
N ILE A 102 -7.13 -10.62 -12.45
CA ILE A 102 -8.04 -11.71 -12.09
C ILE A 102 -7.31 -12.97 -11.58
N ASP A 103 -5.99 -12.88 -11.41
CA ASP A 103 -5.12 -13.98 -10.97
C ASP A 103 -5.23 -14.36 -9.49
N LYS A 104 -6.03 -13.61 -8.72
CA LYS A 104 -6.24 -13.83 -7.28
C LYS A 104 -7.72 -13.98 -6.96
N GLU A 105 -8.03 -14.46 -5.74
CA GLU A 105 -9.41 -14.55 -5.24
C GLU A 105 -10.15 -13.21 -5.25
N HIS A 106 -9.42 -12.10 -5.14
CA HIS A 106 -9.97 -10.75 -5.19
C HIS A 106 -9.53 -10.03 -6.46
N ILE A 107 -10.50 -9.47 -7.16
CA ILE A 107 -10.27 -8.64 -8.34
C ILE A 107 -9.66 -7.30 -7.90
N HIS A 108 -8.67 -6.81 -8.65
CA HIS A 108 -8.02 -5.56 -8.34
C HIS A 108 -7.54 -4.83 -9.58
N ASN A 109 -7.67 -3.51 -9.57
CA ASN A 109 -7.18 -2.62 -10.60
C ASN A 109 -5.78 -2.13 -10.23
N HIS A 110 -4.87 -2.19 -11.19
CA HIS A 110 -3.60 -1.49 -11.19
C HIS A 110 -3.70 -0.31 -12.16
N ILE A 111 -3.38 0.89 -11.70
CA ILE A 111 -3.40 2.10 -12.52
C ILE A 111 -2.05 2.76 -12.37
N ILE A 112 -1.29 2.85 -13.47
CA ILE A 112 -0.04 3.62 -13.51
C ILE A 112 -0.30 4.87 -14.34
N PHE A 113 -0.09 6.04 -13.75
CA PHE A 113 -0.24 7.31 -14.45
C PHE A 113 1.04 8.13 -14.44
N ASN A 114 1.24 8.87 -15.51
CA ASN A 114 2.41 9.74 -15.67
C ASN A 114 2.46 10.79 -14.56
N ASN A 115 3.62 10.98 -13.95
CA ASN A 115 3.80 12.04 -12.95
C ASN A 115 3.77 13.45 -13.55
N THR A 116 3.78 13.59 -14.88
CA THR A 116 3.77 14.87 -15.58
C THR A 116 2.40 15.17 -16.18
N ASN A 117 1.86 16.34 -15.88
CA ASN A 117 0.59 16.82 -16.37
C ASN A 117 0.69 17.16 -17.88
N LEU A 118 -0.32 16.77 -18.66
CA LEU A 118 -0.38 16.94 -20.10
C LEU A 118 -0.47 18.41 -20.58
N GLU A 119 -1.09 19.28 -19.77
CA GLU A 119 -1.39 20.66 -20.18
C GLU A 119 -0.27 21.63 -19.78
N ASN A 120 0.23 21.49 -18.56
CA ASN A 120 1.17 22.47 -17.99
C ASN A 120 2.56 21.89 -17.70
N PHE A 121 2.77 20.60 -17.98
CA PHE A 121 4.02 19.85 -17.82
C PHE A 121 4.62 19.90 -16.41
N LYS A 122 3.79 20.20 -15.39
CA LYS A 122 4.19 20.16 -13.99
C LYS A 122 4.03 18.76 -13.43
N SER A 123 4.89 18.44 -12.46
CA SER A 123 4.79 17.19 -11.72
C SER A 123 3.50 17.12 -10.91
N PHE A 124 2.95 15.91 -10.79
CA PHE A 124 1.84 15.61 -9.88
C PHE A 124 2.21 16.00 -8.45
N GLU A 125 1.30 16.70 -7.78
CA GLU A 125 1.51 17.12 -6.41
C GLU A 125 1.09 16.00 -5.44
N TYR A 126 2.06 15.16 -5.08
CA TYR A 126 1.85 14.13 -4.07
C TYR A 126 1.86 14.76 -2.67
N LEU A 127 0.72 14.72 -1.98
CA LEU A 127 0.52 15.37 -0.70
C LEU A 127 0.38 14.34 0.43
N GLU A 128 1.22 14.45 1.46
CA GLU A 128 1.20 13.60 2.67
C GLU A 128 0.95 14.40 3.97
N ASN A 129 0.44 15.62 3.89
CA ASN A 129 0.18 16.40 5.09
C ASN A 129 -1.21 16.12 5.70
N ARG A 130 -1.44 16.56 6.96
CA ARG A 130 -2.68 16.30 7.71
C ARG A 130 -3.95 16.82 7.05
N ASN A 131 -3.85 17.86 6.24
CA ASN A 131 -5.00 18.57 5.67
C ASN A 131 -5.23 18.24 4.19
N LYS A 132 -4.22 17.63 3.52
CA LYS A 132 -4.29 17.25 2.11
C LYS A 132 -3.44 15.99 1.92
N ASN A 133 -4.09 14.87 1.70
CA ASN A 133 -3.43 13.58 1.53
C ASN A 133 -3.93 12.93 0.24
N SER A 134 -3.02 12.67 -0.69
CA SER A 134 -3.34 12.06 -1.99
C SER A 134 -4.00 10.68 -1.83
N ALA A 135 -3.56 9.88 -0.88
CA ALA A 135 -4.15 8.58 -0.60
C ALA A 135 -5.56 8.69 0.00
N GLU A 136 -5.81 9.69 0.85
CA GLU A 136 -7.14 9.94 1.42
C GLU A 136 -8.12 10.44 0.36
N ARG A 137 -7.68 11.34 -0.53
CA ARG A 137 -8.48 11.80 -1.66
C ARG A 137 -8.82 10.64 -2.61
N LEU A 138 -7.82 9.77 -2.91
CA LEU A 138 -8.04 8.58 -3.74
C LEU A 138 -9.11 7.67 -3.12
N ARG A 139 -9.01 7.43 -1.80
CA ARG A 139 -9.98 6.61 -1.07
C ARG A 139 -11.38 7.23 -1.12
N GLN A 140 -11.52 8.52 -0.84
CA GLN A 140 -12.83 9.21 -0.87
C GLN A 140 -13.51 9.07 -2.22
N ILE A 141 -12.78 9.34 -3.32
CA ILE A 141 -13.34 9.20 -4.68
C ILE A 141 -13.69 7.74 -4.98
N SER A 142 -12.85 6.78 -4.56
CA SER A 142 -13.14 5.36 -4.72
C SER A 142 -14.37 4.91 -3.92
N ASP A 143 -14.54 5.41 -2.70
CA ASP A 143 -15.70 5.11 -1.85
C ASP A 143 -16.99 5.68 -2.47
N GLU A 144 -16.96 6.94 -2.97
CA GLU A 144 -18.09 7.57 -3.69
C GLU A 144 -18.52 6.73 -4.90
N ILE A 145 -17.56 6.27 -5.73
CA ILE A 145 -17.86 5.43 -6.90
C ILE A 145 -18.43 4.08 -6.46
N CYS A 146 -17.87 3.46 -5.41
CA CYS A 146 -18.39 2.19 -4.90
C CYS A 146 -19.84 2.33 -4.39
N GLU A 147 -20.18 3.42 -3.73
CA GLU A 147 -21.56 3.71 -3.31
C GLU A 147 -22.50 3.91 -4.49
N GLU A 148 -22.07 4.63 -5.54
CA GLU A 148 -22.84 4.80 -6.80
C GLU A 148 -23.13 3.46 -7.48
N HIS A 149 -22.23 2.48 -7.36
CA HIS A 149 -22.37 1.12 -7.88
C HIS A 149 -22.98 0.12 -6.88
N ASN A 150 -23.50 0.57 -5.73
CA ASN A 150 -24.06 -0.24 -4.64
C ASN A 150 -23.06 -1.27 -4.06
N LEU A 151 -21.78 -0.96 -4.08
CA LEU A 151 -20.72 -1.75 -3.45
C LEU A 151 -20.48 -1.33 -2.02
N SER A 152 -19.93 -2.24 -1.20
CA SER A 152 -19.64 -1.92 0.19
C SER A 152 -18.41 -1.00 0.32
N VAL A 153 -18.45 -0.07 1.28
CA VAL A 153 -17.33 0.83 1.62
C VAL A 153 -16.83 0.59 3.06
N ILE A 154 -15.58 0.98 3.34
CA ILE A 154 -15.00 0.86 4.68
C ILE A 154 -15.41 2.07 5.52
N GLN A 155 -16.45 1.94 6.32
CA GLN A 155 -16.99 3.03 7.17
C GLN A 155 -15.97 3.52 8.21
N ASN A 156 -15.22 2.62 8.84
CA ASN A 156 -14.22 2.95 9.85
C ASN A 156 -12.90 2.22 9.53
N PRO A 157 -12.02 2.83 8.72
CA PRO A 157 -10.73 2.22 8.45
C PRO A 157 -9.92 2.14 9.75
N GLU A 158 -9.65 0.94 10.21
CA GLU A 158 -8.71 0.76 11.32
C GLU A 158 -7.36 1.32 10.90
N ARG A 159 -6.84 2.27 11.68
CA ARG A 159 -5.45 2.71 11.55
C ARG A 159 -4.54 1.60 12.04
N GLY A 160 -4.38 0.56 11.23
CA GLY A 160 -3.38 -0.47 11.46
C GLY A 160 -1.97 0.15 11.38
N THR A 161 -1.03 -0.40 12.12
CA THR A 161 0.39 -0.16 11.84
C THR A 161 0.67 -0.72 10.45
N SER A 162 0.90 0.15 9.47
CA SER A 162 1.23 -0.29 8.10
C SER A 162 2.52 -1.08 8.15
N LYS A 163 2.43 -2.38 7.89
CA LYS A 163 3.62 -3.22 7.70
C LYS A 163 4.11 -2.98 6.28
N SER A 164 5.43 -2.84 6.09
CA SER A 164 5.99 -2.91 4.74
C SER A 164 5.70 -4.28 4.12
N TYR A 165 5.66 -4.38 2.79
CA TYR A 165 5.49 -5.66 2.08
C TYR A 165 6.51 -6.70 2.55
N TYR A 166 7.77 -6.29 2.74
CA TYR A 166 8.83 -7.16 3.26
C TYR A 166 8.50 -7.66 4.69
N GLU A 167 8.05 -6.78 5.58
CA GLU A 167 7.67 -7.16 6.96
C GLU A 167 6.46 -8.11 6.95
N TRP A 168 5.47 -7.87 6.09
CA TRP A 168 4.32 -8.75 5.92
C TRP A 168 4.76 -10.14 5.40
N GLN A 169 5.64 -10.19 4.40
CA GLN A 169 6.16 -11.43 3.87
C GLN A 169 6.97 -12.21 4.92
N GLN A 170 7.83 -11.54 5.70
CA GLN A 170 8.57 -12.17 6.78
C GLN A 170 7.65 -12.67 7.91
N ASP A 171 6.57 -11.96 8.21
CA ASP A 171 5.55 -12.41 9.16
C ASP A 171 4.87 -13.70 8.65
N LYS A 172 4.48 -13.75 7.37
CA LYS A 172 3.85 -14.92 6.73
C LYS A 172 4.78 -16.14 6.72
N LEU A 173 6.07 -15.93 6.54
CA LEU A 173 7.09 -16.98 6.59
C LEU A 173 7.51 -17.36 8.01
N GLY A 174 6.95 -16.72 9.05
CA GLY A 174 7.32 -16.95 10.47
C GLY A 174 8.73 -16.46 10.84
N ASN A 175 9.39 -15.71 9.96
CA ASN A 175 10.76 -15.21 10.13
C ASN A 175 10.85 -13.83 10.77
N SER A 176 9.74 -13.11 10.86
CA SER A 176 9.68 -11.76 11.43
C SER A 176 10.07 -11.78 12.91
N TRP A 177 11.21 -11.15 13.23
CA TRP A 177 11.67 -11.01 14.60
C TRP A 177 10.71 -10.17 15.46
N LYS A 178 10.00 -9.19 14.86
CA LYS A 178 8.95 -8.42 15.56
C LYS A 178 7.76 -9.30 15.92
N SER A 179 7.37 -10.21 15.03
CA SER A 179 6.30 -11.19 15.31
C SER A 179 6.70 -12.15 16.42
N LYS A 180 7.95 -12.65 16.39
CA LYS A 180 8.48 -13.49 17.46
C LYS A 180 8.48 -12.77 18.80
N LEU A 181 8.89 -11.50 18.83
CA LEU A 181 8.88 -10.67 20.05
C LEU A 181 7.45 -10.44 20.56
N ARG A 182 6.48 -10.11 19.68
CA ARG A 182 5.05 -9.96 20.06
C ARG A 182 4.53 -11.25 20.71
N ASN A 183 4.73 -12.38 20.06
CA ASN A 183 4.29 -13.68 20.58
C ASN A 183 4.93 -14.02 21.94
N ALA A 184 6.21 -13.67 22.12
CA ALA A 184 6.90 -13.86 23.40
C ALA A 184 6.31 -12.97 24.49
N ILE A 185 6.03 -11.70 24.20
CA ILE A 185 5.37 -10.76 25.12
C ILE A 185 3.96 -11.29 25.49
N ASP A 186 3.15 -11.65 24.50
CA ASP A 186 1.78 -12.15 24.72
C ASP A 186 1.78 -13.41 25.61
N LYS A 187 2.73 -14.30 25.38
CA LYS A 187 2.89 -15.52 26.19
C LYS A 187 3.31 -15.19 27.62
N ALA A 188 4.26 -14.26 27.77
CA ALA A 188 4.74 -13.83 29.08
C ALA A 188 3.64 -13.11 29.88
N VAL A 189 2.89 -12.18 29.24
CA VAL A 189 1.77 -11.44 29.87
C VAL A 189 0.69 -12.39 30.35
N LYS A 190 0.24 -13.33 29.49
CA LYS A 190 -0.80 -14.31 29.85
C LYS A 190 -0.41 -15.21 31.03
N GLY A 191 0.89 -15.42 31.21
CA GLY A 191 1.39 -16.30 32.25
C GLY A 191 1.80 -15.59 33.54
N SER A 192 1.80 -14.25 33.58
CA SER A 192 2.34 -13.48 34.71
C SER A 192 1.24 -12.81 35.53
N SER A 193 1.41 -12.82 36.86
CA SER A 193 0.50 -12.15 37.80
C SER A 193 0.90 -10.72 38.12
N ASN A 194 2.15 -10.34 37.82
CA ASN A 194 2.69 -9.00 38.05
C ASN A 194 3.81 -8.68 37.04
N PHE A 195 4.25 -7.40 37.06
CA PHE A 195 5.25 -6.91 36.11
C PHE A 195 6.64 -7.53 36.28
N GLU A 196 7.06 -7.84 37.51
CA GLU A 196 8.35 -8.47 37.78
C GLU A 196 8.40 -9.90 37.25
N GLU A 197 7.32 -10.63 37.44
CA GLU A 197 7.16 -11.98 36.89
C GLU A 197 7.15 -11.97 35.36
N PHE A 198 6.50 -10.97 34.75
CA PHE A 198 6.54 -10.76 33.29
C PHE A 198 7.97 -10.55 32.79
N LEU A 199 8.77 -9.69 33.44
CA LEU A 199 10.15 -9.46 33.04
C LEU A 199 11.01 -10.72 33.19
N THR A 200 10.82 -11.48 34.26
CA THR A 200 11.49 -12.77 34.48
C THR A 200 11.19 -13.75 33.37
N LYS A 201 9.90 -13.89 32.98
CA LYS A 201 9.49 -14.79 31.89
C LYS A 201 10.01 -14.33 30.51
N MET A 202 10.18 -13.05 30.30
CA MET A 202 10.83 -12.54 29.07
C MET A 202 12.31 -12.91 29.03
N GLN A 203 13.02 -12.84 30.18
CA GLN A 203 14.42 -13.28 30.28
C GLN A 203 14.58 -14.79 30.08
N GLU A 204 13.67 -15.59 30.64
CA GLU A 204 13.64 -17.05 30.43
C GLU A 204 13.44 -17.42 28.95
N GLN A 205 12.74 -16.60 28.19
CA GLN A 205 12.56 -16.73 26.75
C GLN A 205 13.74 -16.19 25.91
N GLY A 206 14.83 -15.79 26.57
CA GLY A 206 16.06 -15.31 25.90
C GLY A 206 16.03 -13.84 25.47
N TYR A 207 15.17 -13.02 26.06
CA TYR A 207 15.12 -11.60 25.78
C TYR A 207 15.78 -10.79 26.90
N GLU A 208 16.70 -9.92 26.52
CA GLU A 208 17.21 -8.88 27.41
C GLU A 208 16.24 -7.68 27.38
N TYR A 209 16.06 -7.01 28.51
CA TYR A 209 15.23 -5.81 28.58
C TYR A 209 15.99 -4.59 29.06
N LYS A 210 15.52 -3.42 28.66
CA LYS A 210 15.98 -2.13 29.14
C LYS A 210 14.76 -1.27 29.50
N GLN A 211 14.74 -0.80 30.75
CA GLN A 211 13.71 0.10 31.25
C GLN A 211 14.15 1.55 31.09
N GLY A 212 13.31 2.39 30.48
CA GLY A 212 13.52 3.82 30.26
C GLY A 212 12.16 4.48 30.05
N LYS A 213 12.09 5.55 29.24
CA LYS A 213 10.79 6.14 28.85
C LYS A 213 9.86 5.09 28.21
N TYR A 214 10.42 4.08 27.59
CA TYR A 214 9.71 2.92 27.03
C TYR A 214 10.45 1.66 27.42
N LEU A 215 9.73 0.62 27.78
CA LEU A 215 10.28 -0.71 27.90
C LEU A 215 10.79 -1.17 26.53
N SER A 216 11.94 -1.80 26.51
CA SER A 216 12.60 -2.21 25.25
C SER A 216 13.18 -3.59 25.42
N PHE A 217 13.04 -4.44 24.39
CA PHE A 217 13.56 -5.80 24.40
C PHE A 217 14.55 -6.03 23.26
N ARG A 218 15.48 -6.96 23.49
CA ARG A 218 16.45 -7.45 22.53
C ARG A 218 16.58 -8.96 22.67
N ALA A 219 16.47 -9.70 21.56
CA ALA A 219 16.79 -11.12 21.57
C ALA A 219 18.31 -11.35 21.52
N ALA A 220 18.75 -12.52 21.97
CA ALA A 220 20.15 -12.91 21.84
C ALA A 220 20.63 -12.82 20.40
N GLY A 221 21.77 -12.18 20.14
CA GLY A 221 22.33 -11.96 18.81
C GLY A 221 21.85 -10.70 18.08
N GLN A 222 20.92 -9.93 18.65
CA GLN A 222 20.52 -8.62 18.11
C GLN A 222 21.35 -7.49 18.70
N GLU A 223 21.79 -6.56 17.84
CA GLU A 223 22.55 -5.38 18.30
C GLU A 223 21.65 -4.30 18.94
N ARG A 224 20.42 -4.15 18.45
CA ARG A 224 19.54 -3.04 18.80
C ARG A 224 18.34 -3.48 19.63
N PHE A 225 18.03 -2.69 20.65
CA PHE A 225 16.79 -2.83 21.42
C PHE A 225 15.57 -2.31 20.65
N THR A 226 14.48 -3.04 20.72
CA THR A 226 13.19 -2.66 20.17
C THR A 226 12.31 -2.09 21.27
N ARG A 227 11.85 -0.86 21.06
CA ARG A 227 10.96 -0.17 22.01
C ARG A 227 9.54 -0.70 21.89
N CYS A 228 8.94 -1.02 23.05
CA CYS A 228 7.50 -1.33 23.14
C CYS A 228 6.71 -0.04 23.07
N LYS A 229 6.34 0.37 21.86
CA LYS A 229 5.46 1.50 21.63
C LYS A 229 4.56 1.22 20.42
N ARG A 230 3.42 1.90 20.36
CA ARG A 230 2.40 1.75 19.31
C ARG A 230 2.98 1.70 17.90
N SER A 231 3.89 2.61 17.57
CA SER A 231 4.51 2.68 16.23
C SER A 231 5.44 1.51 15.89
N THR A 232 5.84 0.70 16.88
CA THR A 232 6.80 -0.39 16.70
C THR A 232 6.17 -1.77 16.85
N LEU A 233 5.28 -1.97 17.83
CA LEU A 233 4.68 -3.26 18.17
C LEU A 233 3.13 -3.28 18.14
N GLY A 234 2.47 -2.12 18.05
CA GLY A 234 1.02 -1.99 18.08
C GLY A 234 0.47 -1.45 19.41
N TRP A 235 -0.86 -1.22 19.46
CA TRP A 235 -1.54 -0.55 20.58
C TRP A 235 -1.46 -1.24 21.94
N TYR A 236 -1.34 -2.55 21.97
CA TYR A 236 -1.44 -3.35 23.18
C TYR A 236 -0.14 -3.40 24.01
N TYR A 237 0.93 -2.77 23.56
CA TYR A 237 2.27 -2.90 24.14
C TYR A 237 2.81 -1.58 24.73
N GLU A 238 1.98 -0.57 24.92
CA GLU A 238 2.33 0.63 25.67
C GLU A 238 2.17 0.36 27.18
N GLN A 239 3.14 0.81 27.97
CA GLN A 239 2.96 0.80 29.43
C GLN A 239 1.82 1.77 29.81
N PRO A 240 1.01 1.42 30.84
CA PRO A 240 0.02 2.34 31.41
C PRO A 240 0.66 3.62 31.95
#